data_f741b94f52760ba5e6cbc6791be27f8a
#
_entry.id   f741b94f52760ba5e6cbc6791be27f8a
#
_cell.length_a   1.000
_cell.length_b   1.000
_cell.length_c   1.000
_cell.angle_alpha   90.00
_cell.angle_beta   90.00
_cell.angle_gamma   90.00
#
_symmetry.space_group_name_H-M   'P 1'
#
loop_
_entity.id
_entity.type
_entity.pdbx_description
1 polymer ?
#
loop_
_entity_poly.entity_id
_entity_poly.type
_entity_poly.pdbx_seq_one_letter_code
_entity_poly.pdbx_strand_id
1 'polypeptide(L)'
;MYKRQTRRSGNKQTDDELTTALLADPKENAEHVMLVDLARNDLSRNCKDVQVEFYKEPQYYSHVIHLVSRVSGELNPNANSIKTFIDTFPAGTLSGAPKVKAMQLISQYEPHSRGAYGGCIGFIGLNGTLNQAITIRTFVSRNNELWFQAGGGIVAKSNEEYELQEVNNKLGALKKAIILAEQM
;
A
#
# COMPACT_ATOMS: atom_id res chain seq x y z
N MET A 1 -6.22 14.22 4.40
CA MET A 1 -5.11 14.38 3.45
C MET A 1 -4.51 13.00 3.22
N TYR A 2 -4.31 12.53 1.99
CA TYR A 2 -3.81 11.19 1.73
C TYR A 2 -2.29 11.20 1.83
N LYS A 3 -1.72 10.34 2.66
CA LYS A 3 -0.26 10.18 2.79
C LYS A 3 0.32 9.55 1.52
N ARG A 4 1.46 10.01 1.06
CA ARG A 4 2.15 9.68 -0.20
C ARG A 4 1.29 9.91 -1.44
N GLN A 5 0.20 10.61 -1.27
CA GLN A 5 -0.68 11.02 -2.37
C GLN A 5 -1.39 12.32 -2.00
N THR A 6 -1.74 13.10 -3.00
CA THR A 6 -2.59 14.28 -2.87
C THR A 6 -3.73 14.21 -3.87
N ARG A 7 -4.81 14.94 -3.60
CA ARG A 7 -5.96 14.97 -4.50
C ARG A 7 -5.59 15.76 -5.76
N ARG A 8 -5.94 15.21 -6.92
CA ARG A 8 -5.76 15.89 -8.17
C ARG A 8 -6.85 16.97 -8.36
N SER A 9 -6.43 18.18 -8.76
CA SER A 9 -7.35 19.30 -9.03
C SER A 9 -7.94 19.25 -10.44
N GLY A 10 -7.21 18.65 -11.39
CA GLY A 10 -7.50 18.71 -12.82
C GLY A 10 -6.93 19.94 -13.53
N ASN A 11 -6.36 20.89 -12.77
CA ASN A 11 -5.61 22.03 -13.30
C ASN A 11 -4.12 21.74 -13.17
N LYS A 12 -3.37 21.87 -14.28
CA LYS A 12 -1.95 21.52 -14.33
C LYS A 12 -1.11 22.33 -13.33
N GLN A 13 -1.30 23.64 -13.27
CA GLN A 13 -0.54 24.50 -12.37
C GLN A 13 -0.76 24.13 -10.89
N THR A 14 -2.03 23.93 -10.49
CA THR A 14 -2.38 23.51 -9.14
C THR A 14 -1.86 22.11 -8.83
N ASP A 15 -1.90 21.18 -9.81
CA ASP A 15 -1.37 19.83 -9.65
C ASP A 15 0.17 19.85 -9.47
N ASP A 16 0.89 20.74 -10.16
CA ASP A 16 2.35 20.93 -10.00
C ASP A 16 2.70 21.50 -8.62
N GLU A 17 1.92 22.47 -8.11
CA GLU A 17 2.08 23.01 -6.75
C GLU A 17 1.82 21.93 -5.68
N LEU A 18 0.75 21.15 -5.83
CA LEU A 18 0.42 20.02 -4.95
C LEU A 18 1.51 18.94 -4.96
N THR A 19 2.08 18.67 -6.12
CA THR A 19 3.19 17.72 -6.28
C THR A 19 4.44 18.22 -5.56
N THR A 20 4.77 19.48 -5.71
CA THR A 20 5.91 20.12 -5.03
C THR A 20 5.74 20.06 -3.51
N ALA A 21 4.55 20.39 -3.01
CA ALA A 21 4.23 20.30 -1.59
C ALA A 21 4.33 18.85 -1.06
N LEU A 22 3.85 17.87 -1.84
CA LEU A 22 3.92 16.44 -1.48
C LEU A 22 5.37 15.95 -1.42
N LEU A 23 6.22 16.35 -2.36
CA LEU A 23 7.65 16.02 -2.39
C LEU A 23 8.43 16.67 -1.23
N ALA A 24 7.98 17.83 -0.75
CA ALA A 24 8.60 18.55 0.35
C ALA A 24 8.12 18.09 1.74
N ASP A 25 7.07 17.28 1.85
CA ASP A 25 6.51 16.85 3.14
C ASP A 25 7.46 15.89 3.87
N PRO A 26 8.02 16.26 5.05
CA PRO A 26 9.01 15.43 5.74
C PRO A 26 8.42 14.09 6.26
N LYS A 27 7.15 14.08 6.67
CA LYS A 27 6.49 12.88 7.18
C LYS A 27 6.26 11.87 6.06
N GLU A 28 5.68 12.33 4.95
CA GLU A 28 5.45 11.51 3.77
C GLU A 28 6.75 10.93 3.21
N ASN A 29 7.79 11.76 3.20
CA ASN A 29 9.13 11.35 2.78
C ASN A 29 9.72 10.26 3.68
N ALA A 30 9.64 10.42 5.01
CA ALA A 30 10.15 9.43 5.95
C ALA A 30 9.43 8.08 5.82
N GLU A 31 8.09 8.09 5.70
CA GLU A 31 7.30 6.89 5.47
C GLU A 31 7.64 6.23 4.12
N HIS A 32 7.85 7.02 3.08
CA HIS A 32 8.21 6.51 1.75
C HIS A 32 9.59 5.83 1.76
N VAL A 33 10.60 6.46 2.36
CA VAL A 33 11.95 5.89 2.53
C VAL A 33 11.85 4.55 3.27
N MET A 34 11.15 4.53 4.40
CA MET A 34 10.97 3.31 5.20
C MET A 34 10.39 2.16 4.37
N LEU A 35 9.39 2.43 3.52
CA LEU A 35 8.77 1.39 2.71
C LEU A 35 9.65 0.92 1.55
N VAL A 36 10.43 1.81 0.95
CA VAL A 36 11.42 1.44 -0.07
C VAL A 36 12.53 0.57 0.53
N ASP A 37 13.03 0.94 1.71
CA ASP A 37 14.04 0.15 2.41
C ASP A 37 13.49 -1.22 2.83
N LEU A 38 12.24 -1.28 3.29
CA LEU A 38 11.60 -2.55 3.61
C LEU A 38 11.49 -3.44 2.35
N ALA A 39 11.09 -2.89 1.21
CA ALA A 39 11.00 -3.63 -0.04
C ALA A 39 12.36 -4.12 -0.52
N ARG A 40 13.42 -3.30 -0.38
CA ARG A 40 14.80 -3.72 -0.67
C ARG A 40 15.23 -4.87 0.23
N ASN A 41 14.99 -4.76 1.52
CA ASN A 41 15.31 -5.80 2.50
C ASN A 41 14.56 -7.11 2.22
N ASP A 42 13.27 -7.03 1.91
CA ASP A 42 12.46 -8.21 1.59
C ASP A 42 12.99 -8.94 0.34
N LEU A 43 13.32 -8.21 -0.73
CA LEU A 43 13.85 -8.80 -1.95
C LEU A 43 15.27 -9.36 -1.76
N SER A 44 16.12 -8.74 -0.96
CA SER A 44 17.51 -9.14 -0.77
C SER A 44 17.67 -10.54 -0.15
N ARG A 45 16.61 -11.11 0.41
CA ARG A 45 16.62 -12.49 0.94
C ARG A 45 16.76 -13.55 -0.15
N ASN A 46 16.20 -13.29 -1.33
CA ASN A 46 16.14 -14.28 -2.42
C ASN A 46 16.66 -13.72 -3.76
N CYS A 47 17.07 -12.45 -3.78
CA CYS A 47 17.54 -11.77 -4.98
C CYS A 47 18.93 -11.19 -4.79
N LYS A 48 19.70 -11.12 -5.86
CA LYS A 48 20.92 -10.32 -5.98
C LYS A 48 20.62 -9.03 -6.76
N ASP A 49 21.59 -8.12 -6.77
CA ASP A 49 21.52 -6.86 -7.53
C ASP A 49 20.22 -6.07 -7.26
N VAL A 50 19.82 -6.03 -5.99
CA VAL A 50 18.61 -5.31 -5.57
C VAL A 50 18.84 -3.82 -5.69
N GLN A 51 18.05 -3.16 -6.53
CA GLN A 51 18.18 -1.74 -6.85
C GLN A 51 16.83 -1.02 -6.87
N VAL A 52 16.88 0.31 -6.71
CA VAL A 52 15.72 1.18 -6.89
C VAL A 52 15.77 1.73 -8.31
N GLU A 53 14.89 1.25 -9.19
CA GLU A 53 14.86 1.64 -10.60
C GLU A 53 14.43 3.10 -10.76
N PHE A 54 13.42 3.51 -10.01
CA PHE A 54 13.00 4.91 -9.88
C PHE A 54 12.55 5.20 -8.46
N TYR A 55 12.67 6.45 -8.05
CA TYR A 55 12.46 6.86 -6.66
C TYR A 55 11.64 8.13 -6.56
N LYS A 56 10.51 8.04 -5.84
CA LYS A 56 9.58 9.16 -5.59
C LYS A 56 9.10 9.86 -6.87
N GLU A 57 8.82 9.11 -7.92
CA GLU A 57 8.24 9.68 -9.13
C GLU A 57 6.78 10.03 -8.92
N PRO A 58 6.35 11.27 -9.19
CA PRO A 58 4.96 11.65 -9.17
C PRO A 58 4.20 10.98 -10.32
N GLN A 59 3.19 10.20 -9.99
CA GLN A 59 2.28 9.60 -10.98
C GLN A 59 0.90 10.20 -10.86
N TYR A 60 0.37 10.70 -11.97
CA TYR A 60 -0.90 11.40 -12.05
C TYR A 60 -2.00 10.44 -12.50
N TYR A 61 -2.91 10.13 -11.57
CA TYR A 61 -4.10 9.34 -11.86
C TYR A 61 -5.31 10.25 -12.03
N SER A 62 -6.49 9.71 -12.34
CA SER A 62 -7.69 10.50 -12.57
C SER A 62 -8.07 11.41 -11.40
N HIS A 63 -7.84 11.01 -10.17
CA HIS A 63 -8.32 11.69 -8.96
C HIS A 63 -7.24 11.99 -7.94
N VAL A 64 -6.07 11.40 -8.08
CA VAL A 64 -4.98 11.50 -7.11
C VAL A 64 -3.62 11.57 -7.81
N ILE A 65 -2.66 12.19 -7.13
CA ILE A 65 -1.24 12.20 -7.48
C ILE A 65 -0.54 11.35 -6.44
N HIS A 66 0.19 10.32 -6.87
CA HIS A 66 0.97 9.44 -6.00
C HIS A 66 2.45 9.62 -6.18
N LEU A 67 3.22 9.49 -5.09
CA LEU A 67 4.65 9.23 -5.17
C LEU A 67 4.88 7.73 -5.27
N VAL A 68 5.52 7.29 -6.33
CA VAL A 68 5.79 5.89 -6.63
C VAL A 68 7.29 5.64 -6.67
N SER A 69 7.71 4.50 -6.15
CA SER A 69 9.07 3.98 -6.32
C SER A 69 8.99 2.53 -6.75
N ARG A 70 10.00 2.06 -7.46
CA ARG A 70 10.12 0.68 -7.90
C ARG A 70 11.44 0.08 -7.44
N VAL A 71 11.33 -1.05 -6.77
CA VAL A 71 12.47 -1.86 -6.35
C VAL A 71 12.46 -3.15 -7.18
N SER A 72 13.60 -3.51 -7.73
CA SER A 72 13.80 -4.74 -8.49
C SER A 72 15.02 -5.50 -7.98
N GLY A 73 15.11 -6.77 -8.34
CA GLY A 73 16.26 -7.62 -8.05
C GLY A 73 16.21 -8.86 -8.93
N GLU A 74 17.36 -9.41 -9.25
CA GLU A 74 17.50 -10.65 -9.99
C GLU A 74 17.37 -11.84 -9.04
N LEU A 75 16.47 -12.79 -9.33
CA LEU A 75 16.33 -14.00 -8.52
C LEU A 75 17.64 -14.80 -8.48
N ASN A 76 18.02 -15.23 -7.30
CA ASN A 76 19.16 -16.14 -7.13
C ASN A 76 18.88 -17.46 -7.89
N PRO A 77 19.90 -18.13 -8.46
CA PRO A 77 19.70 -19.32 -9.29
C PRO A 77 18.88 -20.44 -8.66
N ASN A 78 18.94 -20.57 -7.35
CA ASN A 78 18.21 -21.58 -6.57
C ASN A 78 16.94 -21.04 -5.90
N ALA A 79 16.58 -19.78 -6.15
CA ALA A 79 15.38 -19.17 -5.57
C ALA A 79 14.14 -19.53 -6.42
N ASN A 80 13.02 -19.75 -5.72
CA ASN A 80 11.72 -19.96 -6.33
C ASN A 80 10.90 -18.68 -6.26
N SER A 81 10.26 -18.28 -7.36
CA SER A 81 9.47 -17.05 -7.43
C SER A 81 8.32 -17.01 -6.42
N ILE A 82 7.65 -18.14 -6.19
CA ILE A 82 6.57 -18.25 -5.21
C ILE A 82 7.10 -18.07 -3.80
N LYS A 83 8.21 -18.75 -3.47
CA LYS A 83 8.86 -18.60 -2.16
C LYS A 83 9.34 -17.17 -1.95
N THR A 84 9.95 -16.56 -2.96
CA THR A 84 10.36 -15.15 -2.91
C THR A 84 9.19 -14.24 -2.63
N PHE A 85 8.06 -14.44 -3.31
CA PHE A 85 6.84 -13.69 -3.03
C PHE A 85 6.35 -13.89 -1.59
N ILE A 86 6.31 -15.13 -1.09
CA ILE A 86 5.91 -15.43 0.29
C ILE A 86 6.83 -14.72 1.30
N ASP A 87 8.13 -14.68 1.05
CA ASP A 87 9.10 -14.02 1.92
C ASP A 87 8.99 -12.48 1.92
N THR A 88 8.41 -11.89 0.86
CA THR A 88 8.08 -10.44 0.82
C THR A 88 6.74 -10.11 1.49
N PHE A 89 5.87 -11.10 1.66
CA PHE A 89 4.55 -10.95 2.24
C PHE A 89 4.56 -11.00 3.78
N PRO A 90 3.64 -10.28 4.48
CA PRO A 90 2.72 -9.28 3.98
C PRO A 90 3.44 -7.99 3.57
N ALA A 91 2.81 -7.23 2.65
CA ALA A 91 3.38 -5.97 2.18
C ALA A 91 3.60 -4.98 3.33
N GLY A 92 4.73 -4.28 3.33
CA GLY A 92 5.12 -3.34 4.38
C GLY A 92 4.11 -2.23 4.62
N THR A 93 3.37 -1.81 3.57
CA THR A 93 2.30 -0.83 3.67
C THR A 93 1.10 -1.28 4.51
N LEU A 94 0.93 -2.58 4.72
CA LEU A 94 -0.17 -3.19 5.49
C LEU A 94 0.31 -3.80 6.81
N SER A 95 1.61 -3.87 7.02
CA SER A 95 2.20 -4.36 8.28
C SER A 95 2.92 -3.24 9.02
N GLY A 96 4.13 -2.92 8.65
CA GLY A 96 4.99 -1.91 9.27
C GLY A 96 6.44 -2.35 9.35
N ALA A 97 7.26 -1.50 9.95
CA ALA A 97 8.68 -1.77 10.18
C ALA A 97 9.04 -1.57 11.66
N PRO A 98 9.77 -2.49 12.29
CA PRO A 98 10.18 -3.82 11.82
C PRO A 98 8.99 -4.77 11.62
N LYS A 99 8.96 -5.47 10.49
CA LYS A 99 7.78 -6.26 10.03
C LYS A 99 7.26 -7.24 11.08
N VAL A 100 8.12 -8.07 11.65
CA VAL A 100 7.74 -9.08 12.65
C VAL A 100 7.10 -8.44 13.88
N LYS A 101 7.69 -7.37 14.40
CA LYS A 101 7.15 -6.67 15.57
C LYS A 101 5.81 -6.00 15.26
N ALA A 102 5.69 -5.38 14.09
CA ALA A 102 4.43 -4.79 13.64
C ALA A 102 3.31 -5.84 13.54
N MET A 103 3.59 -7.02 12.98
CA MET A 103 2.61 -8.11 12.90
C MET A 103 2.19 -8.64 14.27
N GLN A 104 3.12 -8.73 15.23
CA GLN A 104 2.79 -9.10 16.60
C GLN A 104 1.84 -8.08 17.26
N LEU A 105 2.10 -6.78 17.07
CA LEU A 105 1.23 -5.72 17.58
C LEU A 105 -0.14 -5.73 16.91
N ILE A 106 -0.20 -5.90 15.60
CA ILE A 106 -1.46 -6.05 14.85
C ILE A 106 -2.28 -7.20 15.43
N SER A 107 -1.67 -8.36 15.62
CA SER A 107 -2.35 -9.54 16.19
C SER A 107 -2.82 -9.32 17.64
N GLN A 108 -2.16 -8.44 18.38
CA GLN A 108 -2.49 -8.13 19.78
C GLN A 108 -3.61 -7.10 19.90
N TYR A 109 -3.62 -6.09 19.02
CA TYR A 109 -4.49 -4.92 19.16
C TYR A 109 -5.71 -4.91 18.23
N GLU A 110 -5.65 -5.61 17.10
CA GLU A 110 -6.82 -5.70 16.23
C GLU A 110 -7.82 -6.73 16.78
N PRO A 111 -9.10 -6.34 17.00
CA PRO A 111 -10.09 -7.20 17.64
C PRO A 111 -10.60 -8.32 16.71
N HIS A 112 -10.38 -8.17 15.40
CA HIS A 112 -10.88 -9.08 14.38
C HIS A 112 -9.81 -9.50 13.39
N SER A 113 -9.95 -10.70 12.84
CA SER A 113 -9.13 -11.14 11.71
C SER A 113 -9.35 -10.25 10.49
N ARG A 114 -8.27 -9.91 9.80
CA ARG A 114 -8.31 -9.12 8.57
C ARG A 114 -8.96 -9.85 7.39
N GLY A 115 -9.06 -11.17 7.44
CA GLY A 115 -9.58 -11.97 6.34
C GLY A 115 -8.83 -11.72 5.03
N ALA A 116 -9.53 -11.27 4.00
CA ALA A 116 -8.94 -10.92 2.72
C ALA A 116 -8.19 -9.57 2.73
N TYR A 117 -8.50 -8.68 3.67
CA TYR A 117 -7.86 -7.35 3.75
C TYR A 117 -6.36 -7.47 4.04
N GLY A 118 -5.53 -6.80 3.24
CA GLY A 118 -4.08 -6.89 3.36
C GLY A 118 -3.48 -8.19 2.85
N GLY A 119 -4.29 -9.08 2.31
CA GLY A 119 -3.87 -10.26 1.57
C GLY A 119 -3.38 -9.90 0.16
N CYS A 120 -3.38 -10.86 -0.72
CA CYS A 120 -3.02 -10.64 -2.11
C CYS A 120 -4.02 -11.30 -3.07
N ILE A 121 -4.13 -10.72 -4.25
CA ILE A 121 -4.90 -11.28 -5.36
C ILE A 121 -4.07 -11.16 -6.63
N GLY A 122 -4.10 -12.20 -7.47
CA GLY A 122 -3.35 -12.19 -8.71
C GLY A 122 -3.33 -13.55 -9.39
N PHE A 123 -2.34 -13.76 -10.21
CA PHE A 123 -2.17 -15.04 -10.92
C PHE A 123 -0.72 -15.51 -10.87
N ILE A 124 -0.56 -16.81 -11.02
CA ILE A 124 0.71 -17.51 -11.17
C ILE A 124 0.64 -18.27 -12.48
N GLY A 125 1.51 -17.92 -13.42
CA GLY A 125 1.60 -18.60 -14.71
C GLY A 125 2.34 -19.94 -14.59
N LEU A 126 2.02 -20.87 -15.46
CA LEU A 126 2.69 -22.18 -15.52
C LEU A 126 4.18 -22.07 -15.88
N ASN A 127 4.60 -20.98 -16.49
CA ASN A 127 5.99 -20.64 -16.78
C ASN A 127 6.74 -19.99 -15.60
N GLY A 128 6.12 -19.94 -14.40
CA GLY A 128 6.71 -19.32 -13.21
C GLY A 128 6.54 -17.81 -13.11
N THR A 129 5.85 -17.16 -14.07
CA THR A 129 5.50 -15.74 -13.92
C THR A 129 4.50 -15.56 -12.79
N LEU A 130 4.62 -14.43 -12.08
CA LEU A 130 3.74 -14.11 -10.96
C LEU A 130 3.38 -12.62 -11.02
N ASN A 131 2.09 -12.33 -10.91
CA ASN A 131 1.62 -10.95 -10.80
C ASN A 131 0.57 -10.89 -9.68
N GLN A 132 0.86 -10.09 -8.66
CA GLN A 132 0.06 -10.01 -7.43
C GLN A 132 -0.18 -8.55 -7.05
N ALA A 133 -1.38 -8.28 -6.56
CA ALA A 133 -1.73 -7.00 -5.97
C ALA A 133 -2.18 -7.19 -4.52
N ILE A 134 -1.98 -6.18 -3.69
CA ILE A 134 -2.47 -6.17 -2.32
C ILE A 134 -4.00 -6.03 -2.33
N THR A 135 -4.70 -6.85 -1.56
CA THR A 135 -6.16 -6.76 -1.41
C THR A 135 -6.53 -5.59 -0.50
N ILE A 136 -6.67 -4.42 -1.08
CA ILE A 136 -7.12 -3.18 -0.44
C ILE A 136 -8.13 -2.46 -1.35
N ARG A 137 -8.90 -1.55 -0.80
CA ARG A 137 -9.90 -0.77 -1.58
C ARG A 137 -10.89 -1.66 -2.33
N THR A 138 -11.25 -2.78 -1.72
CA THR A 138 -12.00 -3.88 -2.34
C THR A 138 -13.13 -4.29 -1.42
N PHE A 139 -14.26 -4.68 -2.01
CA PHE A 139 -15.33 -5.35 -1.30
C PHE A 139 -15.11 -6.86 -1.27
N VAL A 140 -15.48 -7.47 -0.16
CA VAL A 140 -15.61 -8.91 -0.03
C VAL A 140 -17.09 -9.22 0.18
N SER A 141 -17.70 -9.92 -0.76
CA SER A 141 -19.10 -10.34 -0.67
C SER A 141 -19.17 -11.78 -0.13
N ARG A 142 -19.87 -11.96 0.97
CA ARG A 142 -20.11 -13.28 1.58
C ARG A 142 -21.42 -13.27 2.36
N ASN A 143 -22.24 -14.30 2.19
CA ASN A 143 -23.51 -14.47 2.93
C ASN A 143 -24.46 -13.26 2.81
N ASN A 144 -24.58 -12.67 1.62
CA ASN A 144 -25.37 -11.47 1.35
C ASN A 144 -24.91 -10.21 2.10
N GLU A 145 -23.69 -10.20 2.60
CA GLU A 145 -23.07 -9.05 3.23
C GLU A 145 -21.86 -8.56 2.41
N LEU A 146 -21.64 -7.25 2.40
CA LEU A 146 -20.47 -6.61 1.81
C LEU A 146 -19.54 -6.11 2.93
N TRP A 147 -18.36 -6.69 2.96
CA TRP A 147 -17.30 -6.31 3.89
C TRP A 147 -16.25 -5.46 3.18
N PHE A 148 -15.80 -4.39 3.83
CA PHE A 148 -14.68 -3.62 3.37
C PHE A 148 -13.93 -3.01 4.56
N GLN A 149 -12.62 -2.91 4.43
CA GLN A 149 -11.74 -2.51 5.52
C GLN A 149 -10.66 -1.53 5.03
N ALA A 150 -10.25 -0.63 5.91
CA ALA A 150 -9.07 0.20 5.75
C ALA A 150 -8.37 0.37 7.09
N GLY A 151 -7.08 0.68 7.04
CA GLY A 151 -6.25 0.98 8.20
C GLY A 151 -5.30 2.14 7.91
N GLY A 152 -4.74 2.72 8.95
CA GLY A 152 -3.69 3.73 8.93
C GLY A 152 -2.38 3.20 9.51
N GLY A 153 -1.25 3.78 9.10
CA GLY A 153 0.03 3.54 9.74
C GLY A 153 0.14 4.40 11.01
N ILE A 154 0.40 3.78 12.14
CA ILE A 154 0.58 4.49 13.42
C ILE A 154 2.06 4.60 13.72
N VAL A 155 2.52 5.82 13.98
CA VAL A 155 3.88 6.15 14.39
C VAL A 155 3.87 7.02 15.64
N ALA A 156 5.00 7.19 16.30
CA ALA A 156 5.10 7.94 17.57
C ALA A 156 4.55 9.38 17.51
N LYS A 157 4.54 9.99 16.33
CA LYS A 157 4.00 11.35 16.09
C LYS A 157 2.60 11.37 15.50
N SER A 158 1.93 10.22 15.38
CA SER A 158 0.55 10.15 14.89
C SER A 158 -0.39 10.91 15.82
N ASN A 159 -1.37 11.57 15.22
CA ASN A 159 -2.49 12.20 15.92
C ASN A 159 -3.76 11.38 15.64
N GLU A 160 -4.50 11.01 16.66
CA GLU A 160 -5.65 10.11 16.57
C GLU A 160 -6.72 10.60 15.59
N GLU A 161 -7.06 11.88 15.63
CA GLU A 161 -8.09 12.46 14.75
C GLU A 161 -7.67 12.43 13.29
N TYR A 162 -6.40 12.74 12.99
CA TYR A 162 -5.87 12.70 11.64
C TYR A 162 -5.79 11.27 11.09
N GLU A 163 -5.38 10.31 11.93
CA GLU A 163 -5.33 8.90 11.50
C GLU A 163 -6.74 8.35 11.25
N LEU A 164 -7.72 8.68 12.10
CA LEU A 164 -9.12 8.32 11.88
C LEU A 164 -9.68 8.95 10.60
N GLN A 165 -9.38 10.22 10.35
CA GLN A 165 -9.79 10.90 9.11
C GLN A 165 -9.17 10.24 7.89
N GLU A 166 -7.91 9.80 7.97
CA GLU A 166 -7.24 9.07 6.89
C GLU A 166 -7.95 7.74 6.58
N VAL A 167 -8.32 6.98 7.61
CA VAL A 167 -9.09 5.73 7.42
C VAL A 167 -10.42 6.02 6.74
N ASN A 168 -11.15 7.04 7.20
CA ASN A 168 -12.42 7.44 6.58
C ASN A 168 -12.25 7.86 5.11
N ASN A 169 -11.20 8.59 4.78
CA ASN A 169 -10.87 8.98 3.41
C ASN A 169 -10.56 7.74 2.54
N LYS A 170 -9.86 6.74 3.10
CA LYS A 170 -9.57 5.47 2.41
C LYS A 170 -10.83 4.67 2.09
N LEU A 171 -11.85 4.75 2.94
CA LEU A 171 -13.16 4.11 2.74
C LEU A 171 -14.10 4.91 1.85
N GLY A 172 -13.83 6.19 1.63
CA GLY A 172 -14.75 7.11 0.98
C GLY A 172 -15.18 6.69 -0.43
N ALA A 173 -14.27 6.17 -1.25
CA ALA A 173 -14.59 5.71 -2.60
C ALA A 173 -15.51 4.48 -2.58
N LEU A 174 -15.31 3.54 -1.65
CA LEU A 174 -16.15 2.36 -1.50
C LEU A 174 -17.54 2.74 -0.99
N LYS A 175 -17.63 3.62 0.01
CA LYS A 175 -18.91 4.15 0.51
C LYS A 175 -19.70 4.83 -0.60
N LYS A 176 -19.02 5.66 -1.42
CA LYS A 176 -19.66 6.33 -2.56
C LYS A 176 -20.16 5.34 -3.61
N ALA A 177 -19.41 4.28 -3.87
CA ALA A 177 -19.82 3.24 -4.82
C ALA A 177 -21.12 2.52 -4.38
N ILE A 178 -21.28 2.24 -3.07
CA ILE A 178 -22.50 1.65 -2.51
C ILE A 178 -23.68 2.62 -2.72
N ILE A 179 -23.51 3.88 -2.33
CA ILE A 179 -24.58 4.91 -2.49
C ILE A 179 -25.01 5.04 -3.95
N LEU A 180 -24.09 5.01 -4.90
CA LEU A 180 -24.41 5.07 -6.32
C LEU A 180 -25.15 3.82 -6.80
N ALA A 181 -24.77 2.63 -6.30
CA ALA A 181 -25.43 1.38 -6.66
C ALA A 181 -26.89 1.31 -6.11
N GLU A 182 -27.15 1.91 -4.95
CA GLU A 182 -28.51 2.01 -4.37
C GLU A 182 -29.44 2.94 -5.15
N GLN A 183 -28.89 3.81 -6.01
CA GLN A 183 -29.62 4.75 -6.85
C GLN A 183 -29.94 4.20 -8.25
N MET A 184 -29.42 3.04 -8.58
CA MET A 184 -29.62 2.37 -9.88
C MET A 184 -30.82 1.43 -9.84
#